data_a2376a9ed95f975fd04d5fad1f1a2baa
#
_entry.id   a2376a9ed95f975fd04d5fad1f1a2baa
#
_cell.length_a   1.000
_cell.length_b   1.000
_cell.length_c   1.000
_cell.angle_alpha   90.00
_cell.angle_beta   90.00
_cell.angle_gamma   90.00
#
_symmetry.space_group_name_H-M   'P 1'
#
loop_
_entity.id
_entity.type
_entity.pdbx_description
1 polymer ?
#
loop_
_entity_poly.entity_id
_entity_poly.type
_entity_poly.pdbx_seq_one_letter_code
_entity_poly.pdbx_strand_id
1 'polypeptide(L)'
;MKRSYPLIIERGKEIYAGYFPDLPGCTTSGETPEEVSRNAKEALSLYLEDFIERGQPWPDATQAVRMELVEIEESEVVAAVSASSTSRVRR
;
A
#
# COMPACT_ATOMS: atom_id res chain seq x y z
N MET A 1 -16.15 -16.47 -6.87
CA MET A 1 -14.78 -16.13 -7.27
C MET A 1 -14.09 -15.40 -6.14
N LYS A 2 -12.82 -15.68 -5.92
CA LYS A 2 -12.05 -15.02 -4.90
C LYS A 2 -10.93 -14.19 -5.51
N ARG A 3 -10.65 -13.06 -4.89
CA ARG A 3 -9.57 -12.21 -5.35
C ARG A 3 -8.99 -11.47 -4.15
N SER A 4 -7.70 -11.30 -4.14
CA SER A 4 -7.01 -10.61 -3.05
C SER A 4 -6.36 -9.35 -3.56
N TYR A 5 -6.54 -8.26 -2.83
CA TYR A 5 -5.94 -6.98 -3.17
C TYR A 5 -5.02 -6.55 -2.03
N PRO A 6 -3.85 -6.06 -2.35
CA PRO A 6 -2.96 -5.57 -1.30
C PRO A 6 -3.54 -4.34 -0.62
N LEU A 7 -3.39 -4.30 0.68
CA LEU A 7 -3.82 -3.18 1.51
C LEU A 7 -2.61 -2.61 2.19
N ILE A 8 -2.43 -1.30 2.10
CA ILE A 8 -1.34 -0.62 2.79
C ILE A 8 -1.93 0.14 3.96
N ILE A 9 -1.35 -0.07 5.14
CA ILE A 9 -1.79 0.60 6.34
C ILE A 9 -0.69 1.55 6.79
N GLU A 10 -1.05 2.81 6.98
CA GLU A 10 -0.11 3.84 7.37
C GLU A 10 -0.52 4.43 8.69
N ARG A 11 0.48 4.77 9.48
CA ARG A 11 0.23 5.40 10.77
C ARG A 11 0.14 6.90 10.59
N GLY A 12 -0.99 7.48 10.99
CA GLY A 12 -1.15 8.91 11.01
C GLY A 12 -0.87 9.46 12.39
N LYS A 13 -1.17 10.71 12.59
CA LYS A 13 -0.95 11.33 13.90
C LYS A 13 -1.88 10.78 14.95
N GLU A 14 -3.13 10.61 14.61
CA GLU A 14 -4.12 10.20 15.60
C GLU A 14 -4.83 8.92 15.23
N ILE A 15 -4.84 8.58 13.96
CA ILE A 15 -5.49 7.35 13.51
C ILE A 15 -4.60 6.69 12.47
N TYR A 16 -4.96 5.46 12.15
CA TYR A 16 -4.31 4.74 11.07
C TYR A 16 -5.17 4.84 9.82
N ALA A 17 -4.54 4.88 8.68
CA ALA A 17 -5.23 4.93 7.40
C ALA A 17 -4.87 3.70 6.59
N GLY A 18 -5.81 3.27 5.74
CA GLY A 18 -5.55 2.14 4.87
C GLY A 18 -6.02 2.47 3.46
N TYR A 19 -5.29 1.93 2.48
CA TYR A 19 -5.72 2.13 1.11
C TYR A 19 -5.27 0.94 0.27
N PHE A 20 -6.00 0.75 -0.83
CA PHE A 20 -5.71 -0.32 -1.78
C PHE A 20 -5.03 0.30 -3.00
N PRO A 21 -3.72 0.04 -3.18
CA PRO A 21 -3.01 0.67 -4.31
C PRO A 21 -3.63 0.34 -5.68
N ASP A 22 -4.21 -0.84 -5.81
CA ASP A 22 -4.80 -1.25 -7.08
C ASP A 22 -6.16 -0.63 -7.33
N LEU A 23 -6.75 0.00 -6.32
CA LEU A 23 -8.12 0.51 -6.41
C LEU A 23 -8.13 1.97 -6.00
N PRO A 24 -7.92 2.87 -6.96
CA PRO A 24 -7.85 4.30 -6.63
C PRO A 24 -9.10 4.77 -5.91
N GLY A 25 -8.91 5.48 -4.83
CA GLY A 25 -10.02 6.01 -4.06
C GLY A 25 -10.60 5.06 -3.03
N CYS A 26 -10.15 3.82 -2.99
CA CYS A 26 -10.66 2.87 -2.00
C CYS A 26 -9.80 2.98 -0.74
N THR A 27 -10.30 3.73 0.24
CA THR A 27 -9.57 4.02 1.46
C THR A 27 -10.42 3.78 2.69
N THR A 28 -9.76 3.67 3.82
CA THR A 28 -10.45 3.48 5.09
C THR A 28 -9.53 3.97 6.21
N SER A 29 -10.01 3.91 7.44
CA SER A 29 -9.22 4.34 8.58
C SER A 29 -9.67 3.58 9.82
N GLY A 30 -8.92 3.74 10.88
CA GLY A 30 -9.25 3.11 12.16
C GLY A 30 -8.29 3.56 13.23
N GLU A 31 -8.61 3.23 14.47
CA GLU A 31 -7.76 3.61 15.60
C GLU A 31 -6.63 2.62 15.83
N THR A 32 -6.70 1.46 15.24
CA THR A 32 -5.66 0.46 15.31
C THR A 32 -5.49 -0.17 13.94
N PRO A 33 -4.33 -0.77 13.66
CA PRO A 33 -4.17 -1.49 12.39
C PRO A 33 -5.20 -2.59 12.20
N GLU A 34 -5.56 -3.27 13.29
CA GLU A 34 -6.55 -4.33 13.21
C GLU A 34 -7.92 -3.79 12.82
N GLU A 35 -8.24 -2.62 13.34
CA GLU A 35 -9.50 -1.99 12.97
C GLU A 35 -9.50 -1.57 11.51
N VAL A 36 -8.35 -1.05 11.04
CA VAL A 36 -8.23 -0.70 9.63
C VAL A 36 -8.46 -1.93 8.76
N SER A 37 -7.89 -3.07 9.15
CA SER A 37 -8.08 -4.30 8.39
C SER A 37 -9.54 -4.69 8.31
N ARG A 38 -10.24 -4.60 9.42
CA ARG A 38 -11.67 -4.93 9.43
C ARG A 38 -12.47 -3.97 8.56
N ASN A 39 -12.20 -2.69 8.73
CA ASN A 39 -12.93 -1.67 7.98
C ASN A 39 -12.58 -1.74 6.49
N ALA A 40 -11.38 -2.20 6.16
CA ALA A 40 -10.96 -2.30 4.78
C ALA A 40 -11.80 -3.29 3.99
N LYS A 41 -12.21 -4.37 4.65
CA LYS A 41 -13.01 -5.35 3.95
C LYS A 41 -14.37 -4.76 3.56
N GLU A 42 -14.93 -3.96 4.42
CA GLU A 42 -16.19 -3.30 4.13
C GLU A 42 -16.03 -2.28 3.02
N ALA A 43 -14.95 -1.49 3.08
CA ALA A 43 -14.69 -0.50 2.06
C ALA A 43 -14.48 -1.17 0.70
N LEU A 44 -13.77 -2.29 0.71
CA LEU A 44 -13.53 -3.04 -0.51
C LEU A 44 -14.84 -3.58 -1.09
N SER A 45 -15.68 -4.10 -0.22
CA SER A 45 -16.96 -4.63 -0.65
C SER A 45 -17.79 -3.56 -1.34
N LEU A 46 -17.86 -2.38 -0.74
CA LEU A 46 -18.63 -1.30 -1.31
C LEU A 46 -18.05 -0.83 -2.64
N TYR A 47 -16.73 -0.77 -2.69
CA TYR A 47 -16.04 -0.34 -3.90
C TYR A 47 -16.34 -1.28 -5.06
N LEU A 48 -16.25 -2.58 -4.81
CA LEU A 48 -16.44 -3.57 -5.86
C LEU A 48 -17.90 -3.74 -6.24
N GLU A 49 -18.80 -3.40 -5.33
CA GLU A 49 -20.23 -3.51 -5.60
C GLU A 49 -20.61 -2.66 -6.81
N ASP A 50 -19.97 -1.51 -6.94
CA ASP A 50 -20.26 -0.63 -8.06
C ASP A 50 -19.92 -1.28 -9.40
N PHE A 51 -18.85 -2.07 -9.41
CA PHE A 51 -18.47 -2.78 -10.64
C PHE A 51 -19.50 -3.83 -11.00
N ILE A 52 -20.02 -4.53 -9.99
CA ILE A 52 -21.05 -5.53 -10.23
C ILE A 52 -22.29 -4.88 -10.80
N GLU A 53 -22.69 -3.75 -10.25
CA GLU A 53 -23.89 -3.07 -10.70
C GLU A 53 -23.77 -2.57 -12.13
N ARG A 54 -22.55 -2.20 -12.52
CA ARG A 54 -22.34 -1.73 -13.88
C ARG A 54 -21.99 -2.86 -14.85
N GLY A 55 -21.99 -4.09 -14.36
CA GLY A 55 -21.70 -5.24 -15.20
C GLY A 55 -20.26 -5.29 -15.66
N GLN A 56 -19.36 -4.71 -14.89
CA GLN A 56 -17.95 -4.66 -15.25
C GLN A 56 -17.15 -5.62 -14.40
N PRO A 57 -16.09 -6.18 -14.96
CA PRO A 57 -15.24 -7.06 -14.16
C PRO A 57 -14.49 -6.26 -13.10
N TRP A 58 -14.16 -6.93 -12.01
CA TRP A 58 -13.35 -6.31 -10.97
C TRP A 58 -11.98 -5.95 -11.53
N PRO A 59 -11.36 -4.90 -11.01
CA PRO A 59 -10.00 -4.55 -11.42
C PRO A 59 -9.03 -5.68 -11.13
N ASP A 60 -7.98 -5.74 -11.92
CA ASP A 60 -6.95 -6.74 -11.71
C ASP A 60 -6.19 -6.47 -10.43
N ALA A 61 -5.84 -7.52 -9.72
CA ALA A 61 -5.04 -7.41 -8.52
C ALA A 61 -3.57 -7.48 -8.91
N THR A 62 -2.75 -6.75 -8.15
CA THR A 62 -1.33 -6.77 -8.41
C THR A 62 -0.76 -8.16 -8.16
N GLN A 63 0.29 -8.49 -8.90
CA GLN A 63 0.95 -9.78 -8.74
C GLN A 63 2.13 -9.68 -7.78
N ALA A 64 2.18 -8.62 -7.01
CA ALA A 64 3.27 -8.46 -6.07
C ALA A 64 3.34 -9.66 -5.14
N VAL A 65 4.54 -10.13 -4.94
CA VAL A 65 4.75 -11.35 -4.20
C VAL A 65 4.98 -11.08 -2.73
N ARG A 66 5.65 -9.98 -2.44
CA ARG A 66 6.02 -9.74 -1.06
C ARG A 66 6.44 -8.30 -0.84
N MET A 67 6.19 -7.84 0.37
CA MET A 67 6.61 -6.52 0.80
C MET A 67 7.68 -6.68 1.85
N GLU A 68 8.73 -5.91 1.75
CA GLU A 68 9.83 -5.97 2.72
C GLU A 68 10.15 -4.58 3.21
N LEU A 69 10.54 -4.51 4.46
CA LEU A 69 11.13 -3.30 5.03
C LEU A 69 12.63 -3.46 4.93
N VAL A 70 13.27 -2.58 4.18
CA VAL A 70 14.71 -2.64 4.01
C VAL A 70 15.32 -1.59 4.91
N GLU A 71 16.13 -2.04 5.85
CA GLU A 71 16.76 -1.16 6.82
C GLU A 71 18.09 -0.71 6.28
N ILE A 72 18.37 0.58 6.41
CA ILE A 72 19.62 1.10 5.93
C ILE A 72 20.10 2.20 6.89
N GLU A 73 21.39 2.24 7.13
CA GLU A 73 21.97 3.27 7.97
C GLU A 73 22.58 4.36 7.11
N GLU A 74 22.53 5.55 7.64
CA GLU A 74 23.06 6.70 6.92
C GLU A 74 24.52 6.52 6.55
N SER A 75 25.27 5.87 7.42
CA SER A 75 26.70 5.64 7.17
C SER A 75 26.94 4.78 5.93
N GLU A 76 26.02 3.86 5.64
CA GLU A 76 26.17 3.02 4.47
C GLU A 76 26.00 3.83 3.19
N VAL A 77 25.09 4.80 3.22
CA VAL A 77 24.87 5.65 2.06
C VAL A 77 26.08 6.54 1.82
N VAL A 78 26.61 7.11 2.88
CA VAL A 78 27.76 7.98 2.78
C VAL A 78 28.96 7.23 2.25
N ALA A 79 29.17 6.02 2.75
CA ALA A 79 30.29 5.20 2.30
C ALA A 79 30.18 4.88 0.82
N ALA A 80 28.97 4.58 0.36
CA ALA A 80 28.76 4.27 -1.05
C ALA A 80 29.06 5.48 -1.93
N VAL A 81 28.63 6.64 -1.49
CA VAL A 81 28.90 7.87 -2.23
C VAL A 81 30.38 8.14 -2.32
N SER A 82 31.10 7.99 -1.20
CA SER A 82 32.52 8.20 -1.17
C SER A 82 33.22 7.21 -2.08
N ALA A 83 32.81 5.98 -2.07
CA ALA A 83 33.45 4.96 -2.87
C ALA A 83 33.23 5.19 -4.35
N SER A 84 32.04 5.63 -4.71
CA SER A 84 31.72 5.77 -6.12
C SER A 84 32.35 7.01 -6.72
N SER A 85 32.49 8.03 -5.95
CA SER A 85 33.22 9.25 -6.37
C SER A 85 32.64 9.95 -7.57
N THR A 86 31.70 9.40 -8.22
CA THR A 86 31.09 10.07 -9.31
C THR A 86 29.69 10.25 -9.13
N SER A 87 29.16 10.31 -8.90
CA SER A 87 27.91 10.41 -9.00
C SER A 87 27.01 10.67 -8.56
N ARG A 88 26.58 10.80 -8.61
CA ARG A 88 25.80 10.86 -8.42
C ARG A 88 24.70 10.93 -8.38
N VAL A 89 24.02 11.13 -8.22
CA VAL A 89 22.96 11.13 -8.43
C VAL A 89 22.03 11.38 -7.88
N ARG A 90 21.38 11.75 -7.64
CA ARG A 90 20.54 11.94 -7.14
C ARG A 90 19.45 11.92 -7.10
N ARG A 91 18.83 12.17 -6.95
CA ARG A 91 17.77 12.32 -6.83
C ARG A 91 17.26 12.97 -6.63
#